data_be4314cc4661b577cc8a813bf0bc1703
#
_entry.id   be4314cc4661b577cc8a813bf0bc1703
#
_cell.length_a   1.000
_cell.length_b   1.000
_cell.length_c   1.000
_cell.angle_alpha   90.00
_cell.angle_beta   90.00
_cell.angle_gamma   90.00
#
_symmetry.space_group_name_H-M   'P 1'
#
loop_
_entity.id
_entity.type
_entity.pdbx_description
1 polymer ?
#
loop_
_entity_poly.entity_id
_entity_poly.type
_entity_poly.pdbx_seq_one_letter_code
_entity_poly.pdbx_strand_id
1 'polypeptide(L)'
;AGLQWLASWPWAVVFLPAAPLWAGVLALLGGGLLAMRLPWQLRLWSVPLLVPLLCWQAPRPAPGQFELLAPDIGQGNAVLVRTATHTLLYDAGPRFSRESDAGHRVLVPLLRALGERVDVLMLSHRDADHTGGAAAVLAQQPGAALTGSIEAEHALQGLRPATPCLAGQRWVWDGVAFEVLHPTGAEPDHPARPNTASCVLRVASAEGGPHAQAVALLVGDIEAAQEQALLARSAPVKADVLLVPHHGSKTSSSPAFLDAVQPRTALVQAGYRNRFGHPAPEVLQRYAQRQVPVVESARCGAAIWSSARPDVVECERDKGRRYWQHTVP
;
A
#
# COMPACT_ATOMS: atom_id res chain seq x y z
N ALA A 1 13.72 16.22 -34.67
CA ALA A 1 14.82 16.74 -33.81
C ALA A 1 14.31 17.69 -32.71
N GLY A 2 13.52 18.76 -33.01
CA GLY A 2 13.10 19.76 -32.00
C GLY A 2 12.19 19.20 -30.90
N LEU A 3 11.19 18.36 -31.23
CA LEU A 3 10.29 17.74 -30.24
C LEU A 3 11.01 16.74 -29.34
N GLN A 4 11.98 16.00 -29.88
CA GLN A 4 12.80 15.07 -29.08
C GLN A 4 13.68 15.82 -28.10
N TRP A 5 14.24 16.97 -28.51
CA TRP A 5 15.02 17.83 -27.63
C TRP A 5 14.15 18.42 -26.50
N LEU A 6 12.93 18.93 -26.81
CA LEU A 6 12.01 19.40 -25.77
C LEU A 6 11.58 18.27 -24.83
N ALA A 7 11.31 17.07 -25.35
CA ALA A 7 10.93 15.91 -24.54
C ALA A 7 12.07 15.41 -23.63
N SER A 8 13.33 15.74 -23.95
CA SER A 8 14.48 15.36 -23.11
C SER A 8 14.70 16.29 -21.92
N TRP A 9 13.97 17.40 -21.83
CA TRP A 9 14.11 18.32 -20.70
C TRP A 9 13.56 17.72 -19.42
N PRO A 10 14.25 17.86 -18.26
CA PRO A 10 13.78 17.35 -16.97
C PRO A 10 12.38 17.86 -16.58
N TRP A 11 11.99 19.02 -17.09
CA TRP A 11 10.72 19.70 -16.83
C TRP A 11 9.67 19.51 -17.94
N ALA A 12 9.95 18.68 -18.95
CA ALA A 12 9.03 18.44 -20.05
C ALA A 12 7.72 17.80 -19.59
N VAL A 13 7.75 17.06 -18.49
CA VAL A 13 6.58 16.43 -17.86
C VAL A 13 6.62 16.69 -16.36
N VAL A 14 5.56 17.30 -15.86
CA VAL A 14 5.34 17.50 -14.42
C VAL A 14 4.09 16.72 -14.03
N PHE A 15 4.22 15.83 -13.06
CA PHE A 15 3.08 15.13 -12.48
C PHE A 15 2.57 15.90 -11.27
N LEU A 16 1.30 16.29 -11.33
CA LEU A 16 0.62 16.93 -10.20
C LEU A 16 -0.30 15.92 -9.53
N PRO A 17 -0.46 15.98 -8.19
CA PRO A 17 -1.44 15.18 -7.47
C PRO A 17 -2.85 15.42 -8.02
N ALA A 18 -3.73 14.42 -7.90
CA ALA A 18 -5.12 14.52 -8.32
C ALA A 18 -5.86 15.52 -7.42
N ALA A 19 -6.07 16.72 -7.94
CA ALA A 19 -6.78 17.77 -7.23
C ALA A 19 -8.31 17.52 -7.22
N PRO A 20 -9.06 18.03 -6.22
CA PRO A 20 -10.50 17.91 -6.17
C PRO A 20 -11.17 18.72 -7.29
N LEU A 21 -12.39 18.35 -7.64
CA LEU A 21 -13.13 18.95 -8.77
C LEU A 21 -13.22 20.48 -8.68
N TRP A 22 -13.42 21.05 -7.49
CA TRP A 22 -13.48 22.50 -7.33
C TRP A 22 -12.19 23.21 -7.77
N ALA A 23 -11.03 22.64 -7.48
CA ALA A 23 -9.74 23.18 -7.94
C ALA A 23 -9.60 23.09 -9.46
N GLY A 24 -10.10 21.98 -10.08
CA GLY A 24 -10.19 21.84 -11.51
C GLY A 24 -11.09 22.89 -12.17
N VAL A 25 -12.26 23.17 -11.57
CA VAL A 25 -13.17 24.23 -12.05
C VAL A 25 -12.51 25.61 -11.98
N LEU A 26 -11.87 25.95 -10.87
CA LEU A 26 -11.12 27.21 -10.75
C LEU A 26 -10.01 27.32 -11.80
N ALA A 27 -9.29 26.22 -12.04
CA ALA A 27 -8.24 26.20 -13.07
C ALA A 27 -8.78 26.38 -14.48
N LEU A 28 -9.94 25.81 -14.80
CA LEU A 28 -10.63 26.05 -16.10
C LEU A 28 -11.03 27.51 -16.27
N LEU A 29 -11.58 28.13 -15.22
CA LEU A 29 -11.91 29.57 -15.24
C LEU A 29 -10.64 30.41 -15.41
N GLY A 30 -9.57 30.12 -14.69
CA GLY A 30 -8.28 30.79 -14.83
C GLY A 30 -7.68 30.64 -16.22
N GLY A 31 -7.70 29.43 -16.80
CA GLY A 31 -7.27 29.16 -18.17
C GLY A 31 -8.11 29.93 -19.19
N GLY A 32 -9.42 30.00 -18.99
CA GLY A 32 -10.33 30.81 -19.80
C GLY A 32 -9.95 32.29 -19.79
N LEU A 33 -9.70 32.88 -18.62
CA LEU A 33 -9.25 34.27 -18.49
C LEU A 33 -7.92 34.53 -19.23
N LEU A 34 -6.97 33.56 -19.18
CA LEU A 34 -5.73 33.69 -19.92
C LEU A 34 -5.92 33.67 -21.44
N ALA A 35 -6.84 32.85 -21.91
CA ALA A 35 -7.11 32.69 -23.35
C ALA A 35 -7.91 33.86 -23.94
N MET A 36 -8.67 34.61 -23.14
CA MET A 36 -9.45 35.76 -23.60
C MET A 36 -8.56 36.95 -23.98
N ARG A 37 -9.02 37.75 -24.94
CA ARG A 37 -8.37 39.02 -25.34
C ARG A 37 -8.73 40.15 -24.35
N LEU A 38 -8.31 40.01 -23.10
CA LEU A 38 -8.51 40.96 -22.03
C LEU A 38 -7.25 41.79 -21.75
N PRO A 39 -7.37 43.00 -21.15
CA PRO A 39 -6.24 43.72 -20.60
C PRO A 39 -5.41 42.85 -19.67
N TRP A 40 -4.09 43.01 -19.66
CA TRP A 40 -3.18 42.16 -18.90
C TRP A 40 -3.46 42.14 -17.39
N GLN A 41 -3.96 43.27 -16.85
CA GLN A 41 -4.37 43.39 -15.44
C GLN A 41 -5.47 42.38 -15.07
N LEU A 42 -6.46 42.19 -15.97
CA LEU A 42 -7.53 41.22 -15.76
C LEU A 42 -7.04 39.79 -15.91
N ARG A 43 -6.08 39.53 -16.82
CA ARG A 43 -5.46 38.21 -16.97
C ARG A 43 -4.65 37.80 -15.75
N LEU A 44 -4.11 38.73 -14.96
CA LEU A 44 -3.41 38.39 -13.73
C LEU A 44 -4.31 37.67 -12.71
N TRP A 45 -5.63 37.88 -12.73
CA TRP A 45 -6.56 37.14 -11.88
C TRP A 45 -6.63 35.64 -12.19
N SER A 46 -6.08 35.18 -13.31
CA SER A 46 -5.91 33.74 -13.59
C SER A 46 -4.96 33.07 -12.62
N VAL A 47 -3.95 33.77 -12.13
CA VAL A 47 -2.92 33.19 -11.25
C VAL A 47 -3.52 32.60 -9.96
N PRO A 48 -4.27 33.38 -9.13
CA PRO A 48 -4.89 32.81 -7.95
C PRO A 48 -5.90 31.70 -8.24
N LEU A 49 -6.51 31.68 -9.43
CA LEU A 49 -7.41 30.60 -9.82
C LEU A 49 -6.68 29.30 -10.21
N LEU A 50 -5.43 29.38 -10.69
CA LEU A 50 -4.62 28.24 -11.03
C LEU A 50 -3.87 27.63 -9.83
N VAL A 51 -3.52 28.44 -8.84
CA VAL A 51 -2.75 28.02 -7.66
C VAL A 51 -3.34 26.80 -6.96
N PRO A 52 -4.66 26.70 -6.68
CA PRO A 52 -5.21 25.54 -5.99
C PRO A 52 -4.97 24.21 -6.72
N LEU A 53 -4.98 24.21 -8.07
CA LEU A 53 -4.67 23.02 -8.85
C LEU A 53 -3.18 22.70 -8.85
N LEU A 54 -2.33 23.71 -9.04
CA LEU A 54 -0.88 23.53 -9.19
C LEU A 54 -0.18 23.19 -7.87
N CYS A 55 -0.73 23.68 -6.74
CA CYS A 55 -0.17 23.49 -5.41
C CYS A 55 -0.94 22.47 -4.57
N TRP A 56 -1.87 21.71 -5.17
CA TRP A 56 -2.64 20.72 -4.44
C TRP A 56 -1.75 19.62 -3.89
N GLN A 57 -2.00 19.24 -2.65
CA GLN A 57 -1.39 18.08 -2.02
C GLN A 57 -2.50 17.21 -1.41
N ALA A 58 -2.42 15.90 -1.63
CA ALA A 58 -3.35 14.96 -1.01
C ALA A 58 -3.23 15.03 0.52
N PRO A 59 -4.34 15.03 1.26
CA PRO A 59 -4.32 15.01 2.72
C PRO A 59 -3.47 13.86 3.25
N ARG A 60 -2.75 14.10 4.33
CA ARG A 60 -1.96 13.09 5.04
C ARG A 60 -2.43 12.94 6.48
N PRO A 61 -2.15 11.80 7.14
CA PRO A 61 -2.42 11.61 8.55
C PRO A 61 -1.75 12.69 9.41
N ALA A 62 -2.35 13.01 10.56
CA ALA A 62 -1.70 13.86 11.54
C ALA A 62 -0.51 13.14 12.20
N PRO A 63 0.46 13.88 12.77
CA PRO A 63 1.55 13.26 13.53
C PRO A 63 1.01 12.28 14.59
N GLY A 64 1.68 11.14 14.73
CA GLY A 64 1.24 10.04 15.59
C GLY A 64 0.19 9.13 14.99
N GLN A 65 -0.36 9.46 13.83
CA GLN A 65 -1.38 8.68 13.12
C GLN A 65 -0.83 8.12 11.81
N PHE A 66 -1.45 7.04 11.33
CA PHE A 66 -1.11 6.45 10.04
C PHE A 66 -2.36 5.96 9.30
N GLU A 67 -2.20 5.77 8.01
CA GLU A 67 -3.21 5.27 7.10
C GLU A 67 -2.66 4.09 6.31
N LEU A 68 -3.46 3.06 6.14
CA LEU A 68 -3.23 1.98 5.19
C LEU A 68 -4.09 2.21 3.96
N LEU A 69 -3.48 2.14 2.78
CA LEU A 69 -4.19 2.12 1.52
C LEU A 69 -3.82 0.84 0.77
N ALA A 70 -4.77 -0.08 0.64
CA ALA A 70 -4.63 -1.36 -0.03
C ALA A 70 -5.42 -1.34 -1.35
N PRO A 71 -4.79 -1.01 -2.50
CA PRO A 71 -5.45 -0.95 -3.79
C PRO A 71 -5.79 -2.33 -4.33
N ASP A 72 -6.79 -2.43 -5.20
CA ASP A 72 -7.05 -3.63 -5.99
C ASP A 72 -5.96 -3.78 -7.05
N ILE A 73 -5.04 -4.70 -6.82
CA ILE A 73 -3.92 -5.03 -7.71
C ILE A 73 -4.10 -6.40 -8.39
N GLY A 74 -5.29 -7.01 -8.27
CA GLY A 74 -5.52 -8.39 -8.63
C GLY A 74 -4.98 -9.36 -7.58
N GLN A 75 -4.42 -10.49 -8.00
CA GLN A 75 -3.85 -11.48 -7.08
C GLN A 75 -2.44 -11.09 -6.67
N GLY A 76 -2.25 -10.79 -5.37
CA GLY A 76 -0.98 -10.37 -4.78
C GLY A 76 -1.16 -9.31 -3.71
N ASN A 77 -0.09 -8.87 -3.08
CA ASN A 77 -0.11 -7.84 -2.05
C ASN A 77 0.57 -6.53 -2.49
N ALA A 78 -0.04 -5.41 -2.14
CA ALA A 78 0.60 -4.10 -2.13
C ALA A 78 -0.19 -3.17 -1.19
N VAL A 79 0.44 -2.66 -0.15
CA VAL A 79 -0.18 -1.78 0.83
C VAL A 79 0.70 -0.56 1.05
N LEU A 80 0.16 0.64 0.84
CA LEU A 80 0.82 1.86 1.26
C LEU A 80 0.52 2.11 2.74
N VAL A 81 1.57 2.34 3.52
CA VAL A 81 1.50 2.83 4.89
C VAL A 81 1.97 4.28 4.89
N ARG A 82 1.06 5.21 5.16
CA ARG A 82 1.32 6.66 5.11
C ARG A 82 1.30 7.23 6.52
N THR A 83 2.31 8.00 6.88
CA THR A 83 2.36 8.82 8.10
C THR A 83 2.28 10.31 7.72
N ALA A 84 2.52 11.22 8.62
CA ALA A 84 2.44 12.67 8.33
C ALA A 84 3.39 13.09 7.20
N THR A 85 4.61 12.54 7.13
CA THR A 85 5.64 12.94 6.16
C THR A 85 6.32 11.78 5.43
N HIS A 86 6.11 10.52 5.86
CA HIS A 86 6.76 9.34 5.30
C HIS A 86 5.76 8.37 4.69
N THR A 87 6.24 7.56 3.73
CA THR A 87 5.45 6.50 3.09
C THR A 87 6.28 5.24 2.95
N LEU A 88 5.75 4.13 3.45
CA LEU A 88 6.25 2.79 3.20
C LEU A 88 5.30 2.08 2.24
N LEU A 89 5.85 1.43 1.22
CA LEU A 89 5.11 0.50 0.38
C LEU A 89 5.48 -0.93 0.78
N TYR A 90 4.51 -1.66 1.30
CA TYR A 90 4.64 -3.07 1.65
C TYR A 90 4.16 -3.92 0.49
N ASP A 91 5.07 -4.66 -0.14
CA ASP A 91 4.92 -5.39 -1.40
C ASP A 91 4.56 -4.49 -2.60
N ALA A 92 4.65 -5.05 -3.80
CA ALA A 92 4.49 -4.32 -5.05
C ALA A 92 3.56 -5.02 -6.05
N GLY A 93 2.84 -6.04 -5.60
CA GLY A 93 1.85 -6.75 -6.42
C GLY A 93 2.42 -7.59 -7.55
N PRO A 94 1.54 -8.17 -8.36
CA PRO A 94 1.89 -9.18 -9.33
C PRO A 94 2.52 -8.63 -10.61
N ARG A 95 3.19 -9.53 -11.31
CA ARG A 95 3.49 -9.40 -12.72
C ARG A 95 2.41 -10.12 -13.53
N PHE A 96 1.68 -9.38 -14.35
CA PHE A 96 0.56 -9.92 -15.15
C PHE A 96 1.04 -10.59 -16.45
N SER A 97 2.10 -10.04 -17.06
CA SER A 97 2.73 -10.55 -18.28
C SER A 97 4.19 -10.07 -18.35
N ARG A 98 4.89 -10.41 -19.44
CA ARG A 98 6.25 -9.91 -19.66
C ARG A 98 6.34 -8.37 -19.73
N GLU A 99 5.28 -7.72 -20.16
CA GLU A 99 5.21 -6.27 -20.45
C GLU A 99 4.29 -5.52 -19.49
N SER A 100 3.70 -6.20 -18.50
CA SER A 100 2.66 -5.62 -17.65
C SER A 100 2.76 -6.14 -16.21
N ASP A 101 2.80 -5.22 -15.27
CA ASP A 101 2.87 -5.48 -13.84
C ASP A 101 2.00 -4.49 -13.04
N ALA A 102 1.80 -4.78 -11.75
CA ALA A 102 1.03 -3.94 -10.85
C ALA A 102 1.70 -2.59 -10.58
N GLY A 103 3.04 -2.53 -10.65
CA GLY A 103 3.79 -1.30 -10.48
C GLY A 103 3.42 -0.27 -11.54
N HIS A 104 3.53 -0.62 -12.82
CA HIS A 104 3.20 0.27 -13.93
C HIS A 104 1.70 0.59 -14.02
N ARG A 105 0.82 -0.41 -13.80
CA ARG A 105 -0.61 -0.24 -14.04
C ARG A 105 -1.36 0.40 -12.88
N VAL A 106 -0.90 0.18 -11.65
CA VAL A 106 -1.65 0.60 -10.44
C VAL A 106 -0.79 1.48 -9.53
N LEU A 107 0.38 0.99 -9.07
CA LEU A 107 1.11 1.67 -8.00
C LEU A 107 1.72 3.00 -8.44
N VAL A 108 2.40 3.04 -9.59
CA VAL A 108 3.00 4.29 -10.10
C VAL A 108 1.93 5.34 -10.40
N PRO A 109 0.81 5.04 -11.11
CA PRO A 109 -0.30 5.98 -11.24
C PRO A 109 -0.90 6.44 -9.92
N LEU A 110 -1.08 5.53 -8.97
CA LEU A 110 -1.61 5.85 -7.63
C LEU A 110 -0.68 6.79 -6.85
N LEU A 111 0.62 6.49 -6.80
CA LEU A 111 1.62 7.33 -6.14
C LEU A 111 1.67 8.74 -6.75
N ARG A 112 1.58 8.83 -8.09
CA ARG A 112 1.50 10.13 -8.79
C ARG A 112 0.22 10.88 -8.45
N ALA A 113 -0.93 10.19 -8.45
CA ALA A 113 -2.22 10.80 -8.14
C ALA A 113 -2.27 11.33 -6.68
N LEU A 114 -1.59 10.67 -5.76
CA LEU A 114 -1.46 11.10 -4.38
C LEU A 114 -0.33 12.11 -4.15
N GLY A 115 0.59 12.28 -5.10
CA GLY A 115 1.83 13.06 -4.91
C GLY A 115 2.79 12.42 -3.92
N GLU A 116 2.74 11.09 -3.78
CA GLU A 116 3.51 10.35 -2.79
C GLU A 116 4.92 10.04 -3.25
N ARG A 117 5.85 10.18 -2.31
CA ARG A 117 7.22 9.66 -2.41
C ARG A 117 7.34 8.48 -1.47
N VAL A 118 7.83 7.36 -2.00
CA VAL A 118 8.08 6.16 -1.20
C VAL A 118 9.48 6.29 -0.57
N ASP A 119 9.55 6.23 0.76
CA ASP A 119 10.81 6.23 1.50
C ASP A 119 11.39 4.81 1.60
N VAL A 120 10.52 3.82 1.80
CA VAL A 120 10.89 2.40 1.88
C VAL A 120 9.93 1.56 1.07
N LEU A 121 10.47 0.74 0.15
CA LEU A 121 9.80 -0.41 -0.42
C LEU A 121 10.21 -1.65 0.39
N MET A 122 9.25 -2.25 1.10
CA MET A 122 9.46 -3.48 1.85
C MET A 122 8.82 -4.65 1.10
N LEU A 123 9.62 -5.65 0.74
CA LEU A 123 9.16 -6.86 0.07
C LEU A 123 9.07 -7.99 1.10
N SER A 124 7.86 -8.52 1.29
CA SER A 124 7.63 -9.58 2.26
C SER A 124 8.44 -10.82 1.96
N HIS A 125 8.45 -11.26 0.71
CA HIS A 125 9.22 -12.38 0.19
C HIS A 125 9.38 -12.28 -1.35
N ARG A 126 10.05 -13.27 -1.98
CA ARG A 126 10.47 -13.19 -3.39
C ARG A 126 9.39 -13.47 -4.42
N ASP A 127 8.21 -13.99 -4.06
CA ASP A 127 7.24 -14.46 -5.04
C ASP A 127 6.71 -13.32 -5.92
N ALA A 128 6.37 -13.65 -7.16
CA ALA A 128 6.09 -12.67 -8.21
C ALA A 128 4.81 -11.84 -7.97
N ASP A 129 3.91 -12.32 -7.14
CA ASP A 129 2.70 -11.59 -6.74
C ASP A 129 2.94 -10.59 -5.58
N HIS A 130 4.18 -10.55 -5.07
CA HIS A 130 4.67 -9.55 -4.10
C HIS A 130 5.75 -8.65 -4.70
N THR A 131 6.59 -9.18 -5.59
CA THR A 131 7.74 -8.44 -6.16
C THR A 131 7.51 -7.92 -7.57
N GLY A 132 6.45 -8.37 -8.25
CA GLY A 132 6.26 -8.17 -9.69
C GLY A 132 6.28 -6.72 -10.16
N GLY A 133 5.74 -5.80 -9.38
CA GLY A 133 5.72 -4.36 -9.68
C GLY A 133 6.91 -3.58 -9.12
N ALA A 134 7.79 -4.21 -8.33
CA ALA A 134 8.84 -3.51 -7.59
C ALA A 134 9.82 -2.75 -8.49
N ALA A 135 10.21 -3.31 -9.63
CA ALA A 135 11.12 -2.66 -10.56
C ALA A 135 10.54 -1.33 -11.09
N ALA A 136 9.26 -1.32 -11.44
CA ALA A 136 8.57 -0.11 -11.90
C ALA A 136 8.49 0.97 -10.80
N VAL A 137 8.19 0.56 -9.56
CA VAL A 137 8.16 1.46 -8.41
C VAL A 137 9.55 2.05 -8.16
N LEU A 138 10.59 1.22 -8.07
CA LEU A 138 11.98 1.68 -7.84
C LEU A 138 12.48 2.63 -8.92
N ALA A 139 12.11 2.40 -10.19
CA ALA A 139 12.46 3.30 -11.29
C ALA A 139 11.83 4.69 -11.15
N GLN A 140 10.61 4.77 -10.59
CA GLN A 140 9.89 6.04 -10.38
C GLN A 140 10.19 6.68 -9.01
N GLN A 141 10.76 5.92 -8.08
CA GLN A 141 11.07 6.33 -6.71
C GLN A 141 12.57 6.15 -6.44
N PRO A 142 13.44 6.99 -7.04
CA PRO A 142 14.88 6.81 -6.96
C PRO A 142 15.43 6.95 -5.54
N GLY A 143 14.71 7.65 -4.65
CA GLY A 143 15.07 7.81 -3.24
C GLY A 143 14.60 6.68 -2.33
N ALA A 144 13.75 5.75 -2.80
CA ALA A 144 13.22 4.68 -1.95
C ALA A 144 14.33 3.69 -1.55
N ALA A 145 14.47 3.41 -0.27
CA ALA A 145 15.26 2.27 0.20
C ALA A 145 14.52 0.96 -0.10
N LEU A 146 15.26 -0.11 -0.39
CA LEU A 146 14.69 -1.45 -0.54
C LEU A 146 15.04 -2.28 0.68
N THR A 147 14.04 -2.89 1.30
CA THR A 147 14.21 -3.89 2.37
C THR A 147 13.34 -5.09 2.07
N GLY A 148 13.67 -6.27 2.57
CA GLY A 148 12.81 -7.43 2.38
C GLY A 148 13.53 -8.77 2.52
N SER A 149 12.74 -9.83 2.39
CA SER A 149 13.22 -11.22 2.38
C SER A 149 13.36 -11.71 0.95
N ILE A 150 14.35 -11.14 0.25
CA ILE A 150 14.74 -11.53 -1.12
C ILE A 150 16.22 -11.92 -1.14
N GLU A 151 16.55 -12.96 -1.92
CA GLU A 151 17.90 -13.50 -1.99
C GLU A 151 18.88 -12.54 -2.66
N ALA A 152 20.18 -12.73 -2.39
CA ALA A 152 21.25 -11.90 -2.95
C ALA A 152 21.28 -11.93 -4.50
N GLU A 153 20.86 -13.04 -5.11
CA GLU A 153 20.82 -13.24 -6.57
C GLU A 153 19.52 -12.72 -7.22
N HIS A 154 18.56 -12.24 -6.42
CA HIS A 154 17.31 -11.73 -6.98
C HIS A 154 17.57 -10.52 -7.88
N ALA A 155 16.90 -10.45 -9.05
CA ALA A 155 17.13 -9.41 -10.05
C ALA A 155 16.99 -7.98 -9.53
N LEU A 156 16.16 -7.75 -8.52
CA LEU A 156 15.97 -6.44 -7.89
C LEU A 156 17.22 -5.95 -7.15
N GLN A 157 18.09 -6.85 -6.67
CA GLN A 157 19.36 -6.48 -6.04
C GLN A 157 20.29 -5.70 -6.99
N GLY A 158 20.22 -6.02 -8.29
CA GLY A 158 20.96 -5.30 -9.32
C GLY A 158 20.39 -3.90 -9.60
N LEU A 159 19.12 -3.64 -9.27
CA LEU A 159 18.51 -2.32 -9.38
C LEU A 159 18.75 -1.49 -8.12
N ARG A 160 18.62 -2.11 -6.97
CA ARG A 160 18.85 -1.52 -5.65
C ARG A 160 19.17 -2.60 -4.63
N PRO A 161 20.31 -2.48 -3.92
CA PRO A 161 20.65 -3.40 -2.84
C PRO A 161 19.56 -3.40 -1.77
N ALA A 162 19.08 -4.58 -1.41
CA ALA A 162 18.07 -4.73 -0.37
C ALA A 162 18.72 -4.97 1.00
N THR A 163 18.24 -4.27 2.01
CA THR A 163 18.54 -4.60 3.40
C THR A 163 17.67 -5.78 3.84
N PRO A 164 18.23 -6.81 4.49
CA PRO A 164 17.43 -7.91 5.01
C PRO A 164 16.37 -7.44 6.01
N CYS A 165 15.17 -8.01 5.90
CA CYS A 165 14.11 -7.87 6.87
C CYS A 165 14.34 -8.86 8.00
N LEU A 166 14.53 -8.39 9.24
CA LEU A 166 14.82 -9.25 10.40
C LEU A 166 14.03 -8.81 11.62
N ALA A 167 13.50 -9.79 12.36
CA ALA A 167 12.79 -9.58 13.61
C ALA A 167 13.63 -8.78 14.60
N GLY A 168 12.97 -7.83 15.29
CA GLY A 168 13.63 -6.92 16.22
C GLY A 168 14.06 -5.59 15.60
N GLN A 169 14.05 -5.44 14.28
CA GLN A 169 14.24 -4.13 13.65
C GLN A 169 13.08 -3.22 14.02
N ARG A 170 13.40 -1.99 14.45
CA ARG A 170 12.42 -0.99 14.89
C ARG A 170 12.81 0.39 14.43
N TRP A 171 11.82 1.19 14.09
CA TRP A 171 12.00 2.62 13.84
C TRP A 171 10.70 3.39 14.12
N VAL A 172 10.81 4.69 14.19
CA VAL A 172 9.66 5.58 14.40
C VAL A 172 9.65 6.65 13.31
N TRP A 173 8.52 6.86 12.67
CA TRP A 173 8.25 7.96 11.76
C TRP A 173 7.06 8.79 12.23
N ASP A 174 7.23 10.08 12.37
CA ASP A 174 6.17 11.00 12.77
C ASP A 174 5.39 10.56 14.04
N GLY A 175 6.05 9.86 14.97
CA GLY A 175 5.41 9.31 16.17
C GLY A 175 4.74 7.95 15.98
N VAL A 176 4.75 7.37 14.77
CA VAL A 176 4.26 6.02 14.47
C VAL A 176 5.41 5.02 14.59
N ALA A 177 5.20 3.97 15.37
CA ALA A 177 6.20 2.92 15.61
C ALA A 177 6.03 1.77 14.60
N PHE A 178 7.15 1.34 14.05
CA PHE A 178 7.26 0.21 13.15
C PHE A 178 8.15 -0.85 13.79
N GLU A 179 7.75 -2.12 13.72
CA GLU A 179 8.51 -3.25 14.25
C GLU A 179 8.38 -4.45 13.32
N VAL A 180 9.52 -5.03 12.93
CA VAL A 180 9.57 -6.28 12.20
C VAL A 180 9.49 -7.43 13.20
N LEU A 181 8.51 -8.32 13.01
CA LEU A 181 8.30 -9.47 13.87
C LEU A 181 8.86 -10.79 13.30
N HIS A 182 9.06 -10.89 12.00
CA HIS A 182 9.52 -12.08 11.27
C HIS A 182 10.16 -11.66 9.94
N PRO A 183 11.15 -12.39 9.39
CA PRO A 183 11.82 -13.60 9.88
C PRO A 183 12.80 -13.33 11.04
N THR A 184 13.24 -14.40 11.74
CA THR A 184 14.17 -14.28 12.88
C THR A 184 15.63 -14.33 12.49
N GLY A 185 15.94 -14.66 11.23
CA GLY A 185 17.29 -14.95 10.75
C GLY A 185 17.74 -16.39 11.02
N ALA A 186 16.87 -17.21 11.64
CA ALA A 186 17.09 -18.66 11.74
C ALA A 186 16.57 -19.41 10.49
N GLU A 187 15.80 -18.73 9.65
CA GLU A 187 15.30 -19.22 8.38
C GLU A 187 16.48 -19.32 7.39
N PRO A 188 16.49 -20.32 6.49
CA PRO A 188 17.51 -20.42 5.46
C PRO A 188 17.54 -19.20 4.55
N ASP A 189 18.73 -18.78 4.10
CA ASP A 189 18.89 -17.67 3.13
C ASP A 189 18.13 -17.92 1.83
N HIS A 190 17.98 -19.17 1.44
CA HIS A 190 17.20 -19.64 0.29
C HIS A 190 16.15 -20.66 0.72
N PRO A 191 15.03 -20.22 1.31
CA PRO A 191 14.02 -21.17 1.75
C PRO A 191 13.39 -21.87 0.54
N ALA A 192 13.25 -23.19 0.62
CA ALA A 192 12.56 -23.98 -0.41
C ALA A 192 11.10 -23.51 -0.60
N ARG A 193 10.53 -22.89 0.44
CA ARG A 193 9.21 -22.24 0.44
C ARG A 193 9.38 -20.77 0.78
N PRO A 194 9.26 -19.85 -0.18
CA PRO A 194 9.46 -18.42 0.02
C PRO A 194 8.61 -17.83 1.14
N ASN A 195 7.37 -18.28 1.27
CA ASN A 195 6.41 -17.85 2.29
C ASN A 195 6.97 -17.94 3.71
N THR A 196 7.85 -18.92 3.97
CA THR A 196 8.43 -19.13 5.31
C THR A 196 9.31 -17.97 5.79
N ALA A 197 9.79 -17.14 4.87
CA ALA A 197 10.61 -15.97 5.18
C ALA A 197 9.85 -14.64 5.05
N SER A 198 8.51 -14.67 4.94
CA SER A 198 7.72 -13.44 4.79
C SER A 198 7.97 -12.45 5.91
N CYS A 199 8.33 -11.21 5.57
CA CYS A 199 8.44 -10.11 6.52
C CYS A 199 7.10 -9.84 7.20
N VAL A 200 7.02 -9.94 8.51
CA VAL A 200 5.86 -9.52 9.29
C VAL A 200 6.14 -8.16 9.91
N LEU A 201 5.35 -7.17 9.52
CA LEU A 201 5.48 -5.79 9.97
C LEU A 201 4.30 -5.40 10.86
N ARG A 202 4.61 -4.97 12.07
CA ARG A 202 3.67 -4.33 13.00
C ARG A 202 3.85 -2.82 12.91
N VAL A 203 2.73 -2.11 12.73
CA VAL A 203 2.68 -0.64 12.69
C VAL A 203 1.74 -0.18 13.79
N ALA A 204 2.19 0.73 14.64
CA ALA A 204 1.41 1.20 15.78
C ALA A 204 1.39 2.74 15.84
N SER A 205 0.21 3.33 16.01
CA SER A 205 0.06 4.77 16.23
C SER A 205 0.69 5.20 17.56
N ALA A 206 0.91 6.50 17.73
CA ALA A 206 1.42 7.03 18.97
C ALA A 206 0.54 6.65 20.18
N GLU A 207 1.15 6.42 21.32
CA GLU A 207 0.47 6.28 22.61
C GLU A 207 0.01 7.65 23.10
N GLY A 208 -1.14 7.69 23.80
CA GLY A 208 -1.63 8.92 24.44
C GLY A 208 -2.39 9.87 23.54
N GLY A 209 -2.76 9.47 22.33
CA GLY A 209 -3.71 10.19 21.47
C GLY A 209 -5.15 10.14 22.02
N PRO A 210 -6.12 10.80 21.37
CA PRO A 210 -7.53 10.83 21.80
C PRO A 210 -8.20 9.45 21.73
N HIS A 211 -7.55 8.48 21.08
CA HIS A 211 -7.98 7.08 20.97
C HIS A 211 -6.91 6.16 21.53
N ALA A 212 -7.29 4.93 21.91
CA ALA A 212 -6.33 3.87 22.23
C ALA A 212 -5.36 3.67 21.05
N GLN A 213 -4.12 3.25 21.35
CA GLN A 213 -3.14 2.95 20.33
C GLN A 213 -3.72 1.98 19.29
N ALA A 214 -3.79 2.43 18.04
CA ALA A 214 -4.28 1.61 16.93
C ALA A 214 -3.10 0.88 16.27
N VAL A 215 -3.29 -0.39 15.95
CA VAL A 215 -2.24 -1.28 15.43
C VAL A 215 -2.68 -1.95 14.14
N ALA A 216 -1.78 -1.97 13.16
CA ALA A 216 -1.90 -2.77 11.95
C ALA A 216 -0.84 -3.87 11.93
N LEU A 217 -1.22 -5.04 11.40
CA LEU A 217 -0.32 -6.17 11.19
C LEU A 217 -0.33 -6.58 9.72
N LEU A 218 0.83 -6.40 9.05
CA LEU A 218 1.07 -6.80 7.68
C LEU A 218 1.96 -8.03 7.70
N VAL A 219 1.48 -9.14 7.16
CA VAL A 219 2.07 -10.46 7.44
C VAL A 219 2.55 -11.21 6.19
N GLY A 220 2.38 -10.61 4.99
CA GLY A 220 2.71 -11.31 3.74
C GLY A 220 2.02 -12.67 3.67
N ASP A 221 2.77 -13.67 3.24
CA ASP A 221 2.23 -15.01 2.99
C ASP A 221 2.64 -16.04 4.05
N ILE A 222 2.77 -15.60 5.34
CA ILE A 222 3.01 -16.56 6.41
C ILE A 222 1.91 -17.64 6.42
N GLU A 223 2.32 -18.85 6.77
CA GLU A 223 1.44 -20.00 6.92
C GLU A 223 1.34 -20.42 8.40
N ALA A 224 0.52 -21.41 8.71
CA ALA A 224 0.25 -21.87 10.08
C ALA A 224 1.52 -22.14 10.89
N ALA A 225 2.60 -22.60 10.28
CA ALA A 225 3.87 -22.86 10.95
C ALA A 225 4.53 -21.55 11.45
N GLN A 226 4.56 -20.50 10.64
CA GLN A 226 5.10 -19.18 11.00
C GLN A 226 4.17 -18.46 12.00
N GLU A 227 2.85 -18.59 11.83
CA GLU A 227 1.88 -18.12 12.82
C GLU A 227 2.15 -18.73 14.19
N GLN A 228 2.32 -20.05 14.24
CA GLN A 228 2.65 -20.76 15.47
C GLN A 228 4.01 -20.33 16.07
N ALA A 229 5.02 -20.13 15.21
CA ALA A 229 6.33 -19.63 15.64
C ALA A 229 6.26 -18.23 16.25
N LEU A 230 5.43 -17.33 15.70
CA LEU A 230 5.17 -16.01 16.26
C LEU A 230 4.53 -16.12 17.66
N LEU A 231 3.54 -16.99 17.82
CA LEU A 231 2.86 -17.21 19.11
C LEU A 231 3.78 -17.85 20.14
N ALA A 232 4.56 -18.86 19.76
CA ALA A 232 5.47 -19.57 20.66
C ALA A 232 6.52 -18.65 21.31
N ARG A 233 6.95 -17.60 20.58
CA ARG A 233 7.88 -16.60 21.13
C ARG A 233 7.20 -15.37 21.72
N SER A 234 5.87 -15.41 21.90
CA SER A 234 5.08 -14.31 22.46
C SER A 234 5.28 -12.99 21.69
N ALA A 235 5.40 -13.05 20.35
CA ALA A 235 5.49 -11.85 19.53
C ALA A 235 4.23 -10.98 19.70
N PRO A 236 4.35 -9.64 19.67
CA PRO A 236 3.23 -8.71 19.89
C PRO A 236 2.32 -8.62 18.65
N VAL A 237 1.59 -9.71 18.36
CA VAL A 237 0.76 -9.83 17.15
C VAL A 237 -0.61 -9.18 17.26
N LYS A 238 -1.04 -8.72 18.44
CA LYS A 238 -2.35 -8.07 18.61
C LYS A 238 -2.46 -6.83 17.72
N ALA A 239 -3.58 -6.73 16.95
CA ALA A 239 -3.77 -5.63 15.99
C ALA A 239 -5.25 -5.35 15.75
N ASP A 240 -5.59 -4.11 15.41
CA ASP A 240 -6.96 -3.67 15.05
C ASP A 240 -7.27 -4.04 13.60
N VAL A 241 -6.29 -3.94 12.70
CA VAL A 241 -6.41 -4.35 11.32
C VAL A 241 -5.35 -5.38 10.95
N LEU A 242 -5.78 -6.47 10.31
CA LEU A 242 -4.90 -7.55 9.84
C LEU A 242 -4.96 -7.59 8.30
N LEU A 243 -3.79 -7.50 7.65
CA LEU A 243 -3.68 -7.96 6.27
C LEU A 243 -3.73 -9.49 6.30
N VAL A 244 -4.75 -10.06 5.66
CA VAL A 244 -5.01 -11.52 5.72
C VAL A 244 -3.82 -12.29 5.17
N PRO A 245 -3.24 -13.24 5.94
CA PRO A 245 -2.07 -13.99 5.50
C PRO A 245 -2.35 -14.78 4.24
N HIS A 246 -1.38 -14.79 3.31
CA HIS A 246 -1.37 -15.62 2.11
C HIS A 246 -2.68 -15.51 1.31
N HIS A 247 -3.17 -14.25 1.15
CA HIS A 247 -4.41 -13.91 0.42
C HIS A 247 -5.66 -14.68 0.89
N GLY A 248 -5.64 -15.25 2.08
CA GLY A 248 -6.69 -16.13 2.59
C GLY A 248 -6.58 -17.58 2.11
N SER A 249 -5.35 -18.08 1.89
CA SER A 249 -5.07 -19.49 1.63
C SER A 249 -5.50 -20.38 2.80
N LYS A 250 -5.91 -21.63 2.51
CA LYS A 250 -6.24 -22.63 3.53
C LYS A 250 -5.11 -22.94 4.51
N THR A 251 -3.86 -22.71 4.09
CA THR A 251 -2.64 -22.97 4.85
C THR A 251 -2.37 -21.92 5.92
N SER A 252 -3.12 -20.81 5.94
CA SER A 252 -2.93 -19.67 6.81
C SER A 252 -4.17 -19.34 7.66
N SER A 253 -4.10 -18.27 8.43
CA SER A 253 -5.18 -17.77 9.29
C SER A 253 -5.68 -18.84 10.26
N SER A 254 -4.74 -19.48 10.98
CA SER A 254 -5.07 -20.51 11.96
C SER A 254 -5.95 -19.94 13.09
N PRO A 255 -6.85 -20.74 13.68
CA PRO A 255 -7.68 -20.30 14.80
C PRO A 255 -6.88 -19.65 15.92
N ALA A 256 -5.78 -20.29 16.34
CA ALA A 256 -4.94 -19.79 17.41
C ALA A 256 -4.31 -18.42 17.07
N PHE A 257 -3.88 -18.21 15.82
CA PHE A 257 -3.36 -16.93 15.38
C PHE A 257 -4.42 -15.83 15.41
N LEU A 258 -5.62 -16.10 14.87
CA LEU A 258 -6.73 -15.16 14.90
C LEU A 258 -7.15 -14.80 16.34
N ASP A 259 -7.17 -15.78 17.24
CA ASP A 259 -7.48 -15.57 18.66
C ASP A 259 -6.42 -14.71 19.38
N ALA A 260 -5.17 -14.75 18.94
CA ALA A 260 -4.09 -13.92 19.47
C ALA A 260 -4.07 -12.50 18.86
N VAL A 261 -4.32 -12.38 17.54
CA VAL A 261 -4.36 -11.08 16.86
C VAL A 261 -5.58 -10.28 17.26
N GLN A 262 -6.75 -10.90 17.35
CA GLN A 262 -8.04 -10.28 17.70
C GLN A 262 -8.36 -9.05 16.82
N PRO A 263 -8.29 -9.16 15.49
CA PRO A 263 -8.46 -8.00 14.64
C PRO A 263 -9.93 -7.54 14.65
N ARG A 264 -10.13 -6.21 14.62
CA ARG A 264 -11.47 -5.61 14.40
C ARG A 264 -11.89 -5.72 12.95
N THR A 265 -10.92 -5.72 12.03
CA THR A 265 -11.15 -5.83 10.59
C THR A 265 -9.99 -6.56 9.93
N ALA A 266 -10.28 -7.34 8.89
CA ALA A 266 -9.29 -8.01 8.08
C ALA A 266 -9.37 -7.50 6.63
N LEU A 267 -8.22 -7.16 6.03
CA LEU A 267 -8.11 -6.77 4.63
C LEU A 267 -7.53 -7.93 3.84
N VAL A 268 -8.20 -8.36 2.78
CA VAL A 268 -7.68 -9.39 1.90
C VAL A 268 -7.45 -8.83 0.49
N GLN A 269 -6.25 -8.98 -0.02
CA GLN A 269 -5.90 -8.66 -1.40
C GLN A 269 -5.84 -9.95 -2.20
N ALA A 270 -6.91 -10.22 -2.94
CA ALA A 270 -7.05 -11.39 -3.80
C ALA A 270 -7.77 -10.99 -5.09
N GLY A 271 -7.34 -11.54 -6.21
CA GLY A 271 -7.92 -11.22 -7.51
C GLY A 271 -9.36 -11.74 -7.63
N TYR A 272 -10.22 -10.96 -8.29
CA TYR A 272 -11.57 -11.42 -8.60
C TYR A 272 -11.55 -12.72 -9.41
N ARG A 273 -12.26 -13.75 -8.92
CA ARG A 273 -12.29 -15.09 -9.55
C ARG A 273 -10.90 -15.66 -9.82
N ASN A 274 -9.95 -15.46 -8.90
CA ASN A 274 -8.60 -15.96 -9.05
C ASN A 274 -8.57 -17.50 -9.10
N ARG A 275 -7.58 -18.05 -9.80
CA ARG A 275 -7.42 -19.50 -10.02
C ARG A 275 -7.14 -20.30 -8.76
N PHE A 276 -6.71 -19.64 -7.68
CA PHE A 276 -6.36 -20.28 -6.41
C PHE A 276 -7.58 -20.48 -5.50
N GLY A 277 -8.71 -19.82 -5.80
CA GLY A 277 -9.89 -19.84 -4.96
C GLY A 277 -9.69 -19.09 -3.65
N HIS A 278 -8.85 -18.05 -3.67
CA HIS A 278 -8.62 -17.19 -2.51
C HIS A 278 -9.58 -15.98 -2.49
N PRO A 279 -10.02 -15.53 -1.31
CA PRO A 279 -9.87 -16.19 -0.02
C PRO A 279 -10.68 -17.49 0.05
N ALA A 280 -10.11 -18.52 0.65
CA ALA A 280 -10.76 -19.83 0.77
C ALA A 280 -12.01 -19.74 1.70
N PRO A 281 -13.12 -20.43 1.36
CA PRO A 281 -14.34 -20.38 2.18
C PRO A 281 -14.12 -20.73 3.66
N GLU A 282 -13.25 -21.69 3.93
CA GLU A 282 -12.92 -22.11 5.29
C GLU A 282 -12.21 -20.99 6.08
N VAL A 283 -11.39 -20.19 5.40
CA VAL A 283 -10.71 -19.04 6.00
C VAL A 283 -11.73 -17.95 6.31
N LEU A 284 -12.60 -17.61 5.35
CA LEU A 284 -13.69 -16.66 5.59
C LEU A 284 -14.58 -17.08 6.76
N GLN A 285 -14.86 -18.39 6.87
CA GLN A 285 -15.64 -18.93 7.99
C GLN A 285 -14.93 -18.73 9.34
N ARG A 286 -13.58 -18.86 9.41
CA ARG A 286 -12.83 -18.62 10.66
C ARG A 286 -12.95 -17.16 11.12
N TYR A 287 -12.92 -16.19 10.19
CA TYR A 287 -13.16 -14.77 10.49
C TYR A 287 -14.60 -14.52 10.90
N ALA A 288 -15.57 -15.10 10.19
CA ALA A 288 -17.00 -14.95 10.50
C ALA A 288 -17.36 -15.48 11.90
N GLN A 289 -16.79 -16.64 12.30
CA GLN A 289 -16.97 -17.21 13.65
C GLN A 289 -16.49 -16.28 14.76
N ARG A 290 -15.53 -15.36 14.44
CA ARG A 290 -15.00 -14.35 15.36
C ARG A 290 -15.63 -12.99 15.18
N GLN A 291 -16.67 -12.90 14.34
CA GLN A 291 -17.36 -11.65 14.01
C GLN A 291 -16.39 -10.58 13.43
N VAL A 292 -15.31 -11.00 12.78
CA VAL A 292 -14.35 -10.12 12.12
C VAL A 292 -14.79 -9.87 10.67
N PRO A 293 -15.14 -8.64 10.30
CA PRO A 293 -15.46 -8.28 8.93
C PRO A 293 -14.21 -8.42 8.04
N VAL A 294 -14.40 -9.06 6.88
CA VAL A 294 -13.34 -9.21 5.87
C VAL A 294 -13.67 -8.30 4.70
N VAL A 295 -12.74 -7.39 4.39
CA VAL A 295 -12.82 -6.47 3.25
C VAL A 295 -11.97 -7.01 2.10
N GLU A 296 -12.61 -7.36 1.00
CA GLU A 296 -11.95 -7.91 -0.19
C GLU A 296 -11.60 -6.79 -1.18
N SER A 297 -10.33 -6.69 -1.60
CA SER A 297 -9.86 -5.68 -2.56
C SER A 297 -10.66 -5.67 -3.86
N ALA A 298 -11.01 -6.85 -4.37
CA ALA A 298 -11.80 -6.97 -5.60
C ALA A 298 -13.20 -6.32 -5.50
N ARG A 299 -13.81 -6.30 -4.30
CA ARG A 299 -15.11 -5.67 -4.05
C ARG A 299 -14.96 -4.20 -3.65
N CYS A 300 -13.95 -3.89 -2.87
CA CYS A 300 -13.68 -2.55 -2.32
C CYS A 300 -13.04 -1.60 -3.36
N GLY A 301 -12.25 -2.13 -4.29
CA GLY A 301 -11.43 -1.37 -5.25
C GLY A 301 -10.12 -0.90 -4.64
N ALA A 302 -10.16 0.01 -3.69
CA ALA A 302 -9.08 0.31 -2.77
C ALA A 302 -9.68 0.40 -1.37
N ALA A 303 -9.08 -0.28 -0.41
CA ALA A 303 -9.47 -0.20 0.99
C ALA A 303 -8.58 0.82 1.69
N ILE A 304 -9.19 1.79 2.35
CA ILE A 304 -8.50 2.82 3.13
C ILE A 304 -8.90 2.63 4.60
N TRP A 305 -7.91 2.36 5.44
CA TRP A 305 -8.07 2.27 6.89
C TRP A 305 -7.17 3.28 7.57
N SER A 306 -7.66 3.95 8.60
CA SER A 306 -6.92 4.97 9.33
C SER A 306 -6.87 4.65 10.83
N SER A 307 -5.70 4.83 11.44
CA SER A 307 -5.51 4.71 12.89
C SER A 307 -6.34 5.72 13.70
N ALA A 308 -6.76 6.83 13.06
CA ALA A 308 -7.66 7.81 13.68
C ALA A 308 -9.11 7.31 13.77
N ARG A 309 -9.50 6.32 12.94
CA ARG A 309 -10.85 5.74 12.89
C ARG A 309 -10.76 4.23 12.70
N PRO A 310 -10.24 3.47 13.69
CA PRO A 310 -9.87 2.07 13.51
C PRO A 310 -11.05 1.12 13.26
N ASP A 311 -12.28 1.59 13.50
CA ASP A 311 -13.50 0.80 13.27
C ASP A 311 -14.06 0.95 11.84
N VAL A 312 -13.45 1.80 10.99
CA VAL A 312 -13.97 2.13 9.66
C VAL A 312 -12.96 1.78 8.57
N VAL A 313 -13.40 1.03 7.57
CA VAL A 313 -12.69 0.89 6.30
C VAL A 313 -13.51 1.57 5.22
N GLU A 314 -12.89 2.49 4.50
CA GLU A 314 -13.50 3.19 3.37
C GLU A 314 -13.14 2.45 2.08
N CYS A 315 -14.16 2.15 1.26
CA CYS A 315 -14.00 1.50 -0.03
C CYS A 315 -14.12 2.51 -1.17
N GLU A 316 -13.16 2.53 -2.06
CA GLU A 316 -13.16 3.49 -3.18
C GLU A 316 -14.32 3.23 -4.16
N ARG A 317 -14.73 1.96 -4.35
CA ARG A 317 -15.88 1.63 -5.19
C ARG A 317 -17.21 2.17 -4.65
N ASP A 318 -17.33 2.38 -3.35
CA ASP A 318 -18.54 2.94 -2.74
C ASP A 318 -18.61 4.46 -2.93
N LYS A 319 -17.45 5.14 -2.89
CA LYS A 319 -17.37 6.61 -3.05
C LYS A 319 -17.45 7.07 -4.49
N GLY A 320 -16.80 6.34 -5.40
CA GLY A 320 -16.57 6.76 -6.77
C GLY A 320 -17.24 5.89 -7.83
N ARG A 321 -18.32 5.17 -7.51
CA ARG A 321 -18.97 4.24 -8.42
C ARG A 321 -19.39 4.92 -9.72
N ARG A 322 -18.86 4.41 -10.85
CA ARG A 322 -19.19 4.89 -12.19
C ARG A 322 -19.97 3.84 -12.96
N TYR A 323 -20.83 4.25 -13.89
CA TYR A 323 -21.73 3.36 -14.63
C TYR A 323 -21.03 2.27 -15.44
N TRP A 324 -19.76 2.48 -15.81
CA TRP A 324 -18.95 1.50 -16.56
C TRP A 324 -18.16 0.52 -15.67
N GLN A 325 -18.19 0.70 -14.36
CA GLN A 325 -17.49 -0.21 -13.45
C GLN A 325 -18.29 -1.50 -13.28
N HIS A 326 -17.60 -2.64 -13.45
CA HIS A 326 -18.17 -3.93 -13.17
C HIS A 326 -18.57 -4.04 -11.70
N THR A 327 -19.80 -4.45 -11.43
CA THR A 327 -20.24 -4.80 -10.07
C THR A 327 -19.80 -6.23 -9.79
N VAL A 328 -18.92 -6.38 -8.83
CA VAL A 328 -18.59 -7.69 -8.28
C VAL A 328 -19.79 -8.14 -7.45
N PRO A 329 -20.45 -9.26 -7.79
CA PRO A 329 -21.62 -9.75 -7.07
C PRO A 329 -21.28 -10.24 -5.66
#